data_5431b5bad64a84cdef8ee459a8ef311b
#
_entry.id   5431b5bad64a84cdef8ee459a8ef311b
#
_cell.length_a   1.000
_cell.length_b   1.000
_cell.length_c   1.000
_cell.angle_alpha   90.00
_cell.angle_beta   90.00
_cell.angle_gamma   90.00
#
_symmetry.space_group_name_H-M   'P 1'
#
loop_
_entity.id
_entity.type
_entity.pdbx_description
1 polymer ?
#
loop_
_entity_poly.entity_id
_entity_poly.type
_entity_poly.pdbx_seq_one_letter_code
_entity_poly.pdbx_strand_id
1 'polypeptide(L)'
;GVRKARPGEKADICVVNTCSVTELADKKCRQAIRRIGKQHPGAFIVVTGCYAQLKPEEVSHIEGVDLVLGAEQKLDLLMYLDDLKKREEGGAIIASRTKDIRTFSPSCSADDRTRHFLKVQDGCDYFCSYCTIPFARGRSRNGTIASMVKQAEEVASNGGKEIVLTGVNIGDFGKSTGETFIDLIRALDKVEGIVRYRISSIEPNLITDEAIDFVACSRRFAPHFHIPVSYTHLRAHETLSDL
;
A
#
# COMPACT_ATOMS: atom_id res chain seq x y z
N GLY A 1 25.26 6.45 -5.72
CA GLY A 1 24.12 5.89 -4.99
C GLY A 1 23.27 6.96 -4.34
N VAL A 2 22.01 6.66 -4.10
CA VAL A 2 21.04 7.56 -3.47
C VAL A 2 20.97 7.25 -1.97
N ARG A 3 20.99 8.26 -1.13
CA ARG A 3 20.77 8.14 0.32
C ARG A 3 19.51 8.90 0.77
N LYS A 4 18.92 8.47 1.84
CA LYS A 4 17.81 9.21 2.48
C LYS A 4 18.38 10.49 3.13
N ALA A 5 17.79 11.64 2.78
CA ALA A 5 18.13 12.91 3.43
C ALA A 5 17.68 12.90 4.90
N ARG A 6 18.46 13.55 5.78
CA ARG A 6 18.09 13.73 7.18
C ARG A 6 17.06 14.85 7.32
N PRO A 7 16.30 14.90 8.42
CA PRO A 7 15.42 16.03 8.69
C PRO A 7 16.18 17.36 8.66
N GLY A 8 15.69 18.32 7.86
CA GLY A 8 16.33 19.63 7.68
C GLY A 8 17.41 19.72 6.61
N GLU A 9 17.84 18.62 6.02
CA GLU A 9 18.74 18.64 4.86
C GLU A 9 17.98 19.03 3.58
N LYS A 10 18.66 19.68 2.65
CA LYS A 10 18.16 19.83 1.29
C LYS A 10 18.15 18.47 0.59
N ALA A 11 17.08 18.16 -0.10
CA ALA A 11 16.96 16.96 -0.91
C ALA A 11 17.12 17.32 -2.39
N ASP A 12 17.88 16.51 -3.12
CA ASP A 12 18.00 16.63 -4.59
C ASP A 12 16.80 15.97 -5.29
N ILE A 13 16.20 14.96 -4.65
CA ILE A 13 15.05 14.22 -5.15
C ILE A 13 14.00 14.14 -4.04
N CYS A 14 12.77 14.50 -4.35
CA CYS A 14 11.63 14.37 -3.46
C CYS A 14 10.61 13.39 -4.03
N VAL A 15 10.32 12.31 -3.32
CA VAL A 15 9.30 11.33 -3.72
C VAL A 15 8.04 11.51 -2.89
N VAL A 16 6.92 11.81 -3.56
CA VAL A 16 5.62 12.03 -2.94
C VAL A 16 4.69 10.87 -3.26
N ASN A 17 4.40 10.04 -2.27
CA ASN A 17 3.43 8.97 -2.40
C ASN A 17 2.03 9.49 -2.06
N THR A 18 1.11 9.43 -3.00
CA THR A 18 -0.21 10.06 -2.96
C THR A 18 -1.34 9.08 -2.72
N CYS A 19 -2.42 9.57 -2.14
CA CYS A 19 -3.68 8.85 -1.94
C CYS A 19 -4.82 9.58 -2.67
N SER A 20 -5.83 8.84 -3.16
CA SER A 20 -6.98 9.38 -3.89
C SER A 20 -8.28 8.65 -3.50
N VAL A 21 -8.52 8.52 -2.20
CA VAL A 21 -9.77 7.90 -1.70
C VAL A 21 -10.93 8.91 -1.61
N THR A 22 -10.62 10.21 -1.60
CA THR A 22 -11.61 11.30 -1.59
C THR A 22 -11.05 12.53 -2.30
N GLU A 23 -11.93 13.43 -2.74
CA GLU A 23 -11.52 14.73 -3.31
C GLU A 23 -10.69 15.58 -2.34
N LEU A 24 -11.00 15.48 -1.04
CA LEU A 24 -10.21 16.14 0.01
C LEU A 24 -8.79 15.57 0.09
N ALA A 25 -8.62 14.26 -0.13
CA ALA A 25 -7.29 13.65 -0.20
C ALA A 25 -6.49 14.17 -1.39
N ASP A 26 -7.11 14.27 -2.57
CA ASP A 26 -6.49 14.86 -3.77
C ASP A 26 -6.04 16.31 -3.50
N LYS A 27 -6.91 17.12 -2.89
CA LYS A 27 -6.58 18.51 -2.50
C LYS A 27 -5.38 18.58 -1.55
N LYS A 28 -5.34 17.70 -0.55
CA LYS A 28 -4.21 17.62 0.40
C LYS A 28 -2.92 17.19 -0.31
N CYS A 29 -3.00 16.25 -1.26
CA CYS A 29 -1.86 15.82 -2.07
C CYS A 29 -1.31 16.99 -2.90
N ARG A 30 -2.16 17.73 -3.60
CA ARG A 30 -1.75 18.93 -4.37
C ARG A 30 -1.06 19.98 -3.49
N GLN A 31 -1.61 20.21 -2.30
CA GLN A 31 -1.00 21.16 -1.33
C GLN A 31 0.37 20.67 -0.83
N ALA A 32 0.50 19.36 -0.56
CA ALA A 32 1.75 18.77 -0.12
C ALA A 32 2.84 18.86 -1.20
N ILE A 33 2.50 18.55 -2.45
CA ILE A 33 3.42 18.64 -3.60
C ILE A 33 3.94 20.08 -3.73
N ARG A 34 3.04 21.06 -3.78
CA ARG A 34 3.43 22.50 -3.88
C ARG A 34 4.29 22.95 -2.70
N ARG A 35 3.97 22.50 -1.48
CA ARG A 35 4.77 22.80 -0.29
C ARG A 35 6.18 22.23 -0.39
N ILE A 36 6.31 20.98 -0.86
CA ILE A 36 7.61 20.33 -1.04
C ILE A 36 8.44 21.09 -2.08
N GLY A 37 7.85 21.50 -3.21
CA GLY A 37 8.52 22.30 -4.22
C GLY A 37 9.07 23.63 -3.67
N LYS A 38 8.31 24.27 -2.78
CA LYS A 38 8.77 25.51 -2.10
C LYS A 38 9.86 25.27 -1.05
N GLN A 39 9.81 24.12 -0.36
CA GLN A 39 10.80 23.76 0.68
C GLN A 39 12.14 23.30 0.10
N HIS A 40 12.10 22.67 -1.09
CA HIS A 40 13.27 22.14 -1.79
C HIS A 40 13.36 22.72 -3.21
N PRO A 41 13.66 24.04 -3.35
CA PRO A 41 13.79 24.66 -4.67
C PRO A 41 14.90 23.97 -5.47
N GLY A 42 14.60 23.58 -6.70
CA GLY A 42 15.54 22.87 -7.57
C GLY A 42 15.57 21.33 -7.39
N ALA A 43 14.91 20.77 -6.38
CA ALA A 43 14.77 19.33 -6.26
C ALA A 43 13.94 18.73 -7.39
N PHE A 44 14.29 17.53 -7.82
CA PHE A 44 13.51 16.73 -8.77
C PHE A 44 12.34 16.07 -8.01
N ILE A 45 11.11 16.43 -8.40
CA ILE A 45 9.90 15.96 -7.71
C ILE A 45 9.24 14.82 -8.46
N VAL A 46 9.22 13.65 -7.83
CA VAL A 46 8.54 12.44 -8.30
C VAL A 46 7.25 12.25 -7.53
N VAL A 47 6.15 12.08 -8.24
CA VAL A 47 4.85 11.79 -7.64
C VAL A 47 4.39 10.39 -8.02
N THR A 48 3.97 9.60 -7.04
CA THR A 48 3.46 8.24 -7.22
C THR A 48 2.25 7.98 -6.33
N GLY A 49 1.69 6.78 -6.39
CA GLY A 49 0.55 6.38 -5.58
C GLY A 49 -0.79 6.44 -6.30
N CYS A 50 -1.89 6.34 -5.55
CA CYS A 50 -3.23 6.19 -6.13
C CYS A 50 -3.66 7.42 -6.95
N TYR A 51 -3.36 8.62 -6.50
CA TYR A 51 -3.69 9.85 -7.25
C TYR A 51 -2.90 9.94 -8.55
N ALA A 52 -1.60 9.66 -8.50
CA ALA A 52 -0.74 9.60 -9.68
C ALA A 52 -1.20 8.54 -10.70
N GLN A 53 -1.73 7.41 -10.25
CA GLN A 53 -2.25 6.36 -11.11
C GLN A 53 -3.61 6.70 -11.74
N LEU A 54 -4.50 7.33 -10.97
CA LEU A 54 -5.87 7.63 -11.42
C LEU A 54 -5.94 8.87 -12.32
N LYS A 55 -5.13 9.89 -12.01
CA LYS A 55 -5.15 11.19 -12.67
C LYS A 55 -3.74 11.68 -13.02
N PRO A 56 -2.97 10.89 -13.80
CA PRO A 56 -1.57 11.20 -14.06
C PRO A 56 -1.39 12.55 -14.77
N GLU A 57 -2.27 12.90 -15.70
CA GLU A 57 -2.24 14.18 -16.41
C GLU A 57 -2.46 15.36 -15.45
N GLU A 58 -3.47 15.27 -14.56
CA GLU A 58 -3.72 16.33 -13.58
C GLU A 58 -2.50 16.52 -12.66
N VAL A 59 -1.87 15.41 -12.25
CA VAL A 59 -0.70 15.42 -11.37
C VAL A 59 0.52 15.99 -12.08
N SER A 60 0.73 15.67 -13.35
CA SER A 60 1.88 16.16 -14.14
C SER A 60 1.87 17.67 -14.34
N HIS A 61 0.70 18.29 -14.34
CA HIS A 61 0.53 19.73 -14.46
C HIS A 61 0.61 20.49 -13.13
N ILE A 62 0.81 19.79 -12.01
CA ILE A 62 1.07 20.47 -10.73
C ILE A 62 2.45 21.11 -10.77
N GLU A 63 2.52 22.40 -10.47
CA GLU A 63 3.77 23.16 -10.43
C GLU A 63 4.87 22.47 -9.62
N GLY A 64 6.01 22.24 -10.23
CA GLY A 64 7.18 21.64 -9.62
C GLY A 64 7.27 20.11 -9.79
N VAL A 65 6.26 19.44 -10.33
CA VAL A 65 6.32 17.99 -10.62
C VAL A 65 7.15 17.74 -11.87
N ASP A 66 8.15 16.89 -11.75
CA ASP A 66 9.05 16.51 -12.84
C ASP A 66 8.74 15.13 -13.40
N LEU A 67 8.24 14.22 -12.55
CA LEU A 67 7.94 12.83 -12.95
C LEU A 67 6.70 12.29 -12.20
N VAL A 68 5.81 11.66 -12.95
CA VAL A 68 4.65 10.92 -12.42
C VAL A 68 4.85 9.43 -12.69
N LEU A 69 4.91 8.63 -11.64
CA LEU A 69 5.07 7.18 -11.72
C LEU A 69 3.78 6.45 -11.31
N GLY A 70 3.34 5.54 -12.17
CA GLY A 70 2.23 4.64 -11.89
C GLY A 70 2.53 3.63 -10.79
N ALA A 71 1.51 2.86 -10.43
CA ALA A 71 1.58 1.91 -9.32
C ALA A 71 2.58 0.77 -9.55
N GLU A 72 2.82 0.38 -10.79
CA GLU A 72 3.76 -0.67 -11.17
C GLU A 72 5.21 -0.14 -11.18
N GLN A 73 5.41 1.06 -11.71
CA GLN A 73 6.72 1.67 -11.91
C GLN A 73 7.36 2.24 -10.63
N LYS A 74 6.57 2.45 -9.59
CA LYS A 74 7.05 3.13 -8.36
C LYS A 74 8.22 2.45 -7.66
N LEU A 75 8.43 1.15 -7.84
CA LEU A 75 9.54 0.41 -7.22
C LEU A 75 10.80 0.46 -8.05
N ASP A 76 10.67 0.70 -9.34
CA ASP A 76 11.78 0.84 -10.26
C ASP A 76 12.20 2.31 -10.41
N LEU A 77 11.87 3.15 -9.42
CA LEU A 77 12.15 4.58 -9.41
C LEU A 77 13.58 4.88 -9.86
N LEU A 78 14.56 4.11 -9.37
CA LEU A 78 15.97 4.33 -9.68
C LEU A 78 16.27 4.20 -11.18
N MET A 79 15.52 3.39 -11.92
CA MET A 79 15.69 3.23 -13.37
C MET A 79 15.27 4.48 -14.16
N TYR A 80 14.46 5.33 -13.54
CA TYR A 80 13.93 6.56 -14.17
C TYR A 80 14.64 7.82 -13.70
N LEU A 81 15.70 7.67 -12.89
CA LEU A 81 16.45 8.81 -12.36
C LEU A 81 17.68 9.19 -13.18
N ASP A 82 18.03 8.43 -14.21
CA ASP A 82 19.23 8.68 -15.02
C ASP A 82 19.13 9.98 -15.85
N ASP A 83 17.92 10.50 -16.08
CA ASP A 83 17.66 11.75 -16.81
C ASP A 83 17.01 12.80 -15.88
N LEU A 84 17.65 13.07 -14.73
CA LEU A 84 17.20 14.06 -13.72
C LEU A 84 17.28 15.51 -14.23
N LYS A 85 16.63 15.79 -15.35
CA LYS A 85 16.48 17.18 -15.81
C LYS A 85 15.17 17.73 -15.31
N LYS A 86 15.27 18.78 -14.49
CA LYS A 86 14.10 19.54 -14.07
C LYS A 86 13.37 20.07 -15.32
N ARG A 87 12.06 19.87 -15.36
CA ARG A 87 11.22 20.29 -16.48
C ARG A 87 10.66 21.68 -16.23
N GLU A 88 10.66 22.51 -17.26
CA GLU A 88 10.08 23.86 -17.22
C GLU A 88 8.55 23.80 -17.32
N GLU A 89 8.02 22.84 -18.09
CA GLU A 89 6.57 22.64 -18.26
C GLU A 89 6.22 21.15 -18.16
N GLY A 90 5.32 20.83 -17.18
CA GLY A 90 4.71 19.52 -17.00
C GLY A 90 5.65 18.35 -16.72
N GLY A 91 5.31 17.51 -15.76
CA GLY A 91 6.08 16.29 -15.46
C GLY A 91 5.94 15.21 -16.53
N ALA A 92 6.99 14.40 -16.72
CA ALA A 92 6.87 13.19 -17.52
C ALA A 92 5.90 12.20 -16.85
N ILE A 93 5.14 11.47 -17.64
CA ILE A 93 4.22 10.43 -17.14
C ILE A 93 4.75 9.07 -17.59
N ILE A 94 4.99 8.18 -16.61
CA ILE A 94 5.34 6.78 -16.84
C ILE A 94 4.39 5.94 -15.99
N ALA A 95 3.29 5.53 -16.58
CA ALA A 95 2.25 4.78 -15.90
C ALA A 95 1.64 3.73 -16.82
N SER A 96 1.64 2.48 -16.38
CA SER A 96 0.88 1.41 -17.03
C SER A 96 -0.61 1.60 -16.78
N ARG A 97 -1.44 1.12 -17.71
CA ARG A 97 -2.89 1.08 -17.47
C ARG A 97 -3.18 0.16 -16.29
N THR A 98 -4.05 0.57 -15.39
CA THR A 98 -4.37 -0.17 -14.16
C THR A 98 -4.77 -1.63 -14.44
N LYS A 99 -5.47 -1.89 -15.54
CA LYS A 99 -5.86 -3.26 -15.95
C LYS A 99 -4.68 -4.17 -16.29
N ASP A 100 -3.52 -3.61 -16.56
CA ASP A 100 -2.31 -4.33 -16.97
C ASP A 100 -1.37 -4.60 -15.78
N ILE A 101 -1.65 -4.02 -14.61
CA ILE A 101 -0.86 -4.23 -13.38
C ILE A 101 -1.01 -5.69 -12.92
N ARG A 102 0.11 -6.44 -12.94
CA ARG A 102 0.19 -7.85 -12.54
C ARG A 102 1.14 -8.09 -11.38
N THR A 103 2.13 -7.24 -11.23
CA THR A 103 3.21 -7.44 -10.28
C THR A 103 2.75 -7.17 -8.85
N PHE A 104 2.95 -8.13 -7.97
CA PHE A 104 2.86 -7.91 -6.53
C PHE A 104 4.23 -7.47 -6.01
N SER A 105 4.24 -6.35 -5.33
CA SER A 105 5.45 -5.83 -4.70
C SER A 105 5.31 -5.96 -3.20
N PRO A 106 6.01 -6.92 -2.59
CA PRO A 106 6.02 -7.05 -1.15
C PRO A 106 6.64 -5.79 -0.50
N SER A 107 6.16 -5.43 0.65
CA SER A 107 6.76 -4.37 1.45
C SER A 107 6.51 -4.61 2.92
N CYS A 108 7.54 -4.41 3.72
CA CYS A 108 7.46 -4.40 5.16
C CYS A 108 8.02 -3.06 5.68
N SER A 109 7.36 -2.46 6.66
CA SER A 109 7.90 -1.26 7.29
C SER A 109 9.04 -1.64 8.24
N ALA A 110 10.20 -1.01 8.06
CA ALA A 110 11.41 -1.32 8.85
C ALA A 110 11.76 -0.24 9.89
N ASP A 111 11.08 0.91 9.89
CA ASP A 111 11.52 2.09 10.65
C ASP A 111 10.74 2.30 11.95
N ASP A 112 11.47 2.53 13.06
CA ASP A 112 11.12 3.20 14.34
C ASP A 112 9.75 2.94 15.00
N ARG A 113 9.03 1.87 14.59
CA ARG A 113 7.73 1.55 15.15
C ARG A 113 7.79 0.24 15.93
N THR A 114 7.05 0.16 17.00
CA THR A 114 6.83 -1.08 17.76
C THR A 114 6.08 -2.15 16.93
N ARG A 115 5.47 -1.76 15.80
CA ARG A 115 4.72 -2.63 14.89
C ARG A 115 5.27 -2.52 13.49
N HIS A 116 5.45 -3.66 12.85
CA HIS A 116 5.84 -3.78 11.46
C HIS A 116 4.61 -4.07 10.59
N PHE A 117 4.46 -3.36 9.49
CA PHE A 117 3.35 -3.56 8.57
C PHE A 117 3.81 -4.39 7.39
N LEU A 118 3.37 -5.64 7.33
CA LEU A 118 3.68 -6.58 6.25
C LEU A 118 2.54 -6.58 5.23
N LYS A 119 2.82 -6.08 4.02
CA LYS A 119 1.86 -6.12 2.93
C LYS A 119 1.82 -7.51 2.33
N VAL A 120 0.70 -8.21 2.48
CA VAL A 120 0.48 -9.57 1.98
C VAL A 120 -0.36 -9.61 0.71
N GLN A 121 -1.21 -8.58 0.48
CA GLN A 121 -2.15 -8.51 -0.64
C GLN A 121 -2.27 -7.06 -1.13
N ASP A 122 -2.59 -6.86 -2.42
CA ASP A 122 -2.84 -5.56 -3.04
C ASP A 122 -3.91 -5.68 -4.15
N GLY A 123 -4.58 -4.55 -4.46
CA GLY A 123 -5.70 -4.54 -5.40
C GLY A 123 -6.98 -5.14 -4.84
N CYS A 124 -8.07 -5.07 -5.63
CA CYS A 124 -9.38 -5.60 -5.21
C CYS A 124 -10.25 -5.89 -6.43
N ASP A 125 -11.02 -6.97 -6.39
CA ASP A 125 -11.92 -7.40 -7.47
C ASP A 125 -13.40 -7.05 -7.22
N TYR A 126 -13.72 -6.40 -6.09
CA TYR A 126 -15.12 -6.19 -5.69
C TYR A 126 -15.81 -5.04 -6.40
N PHE A 127 -15.10 -4.06 -6.91
CA PHE A 127 -15.68 -2.93 -7.65
C PHE A 127 -16.90 -2.28 -6.97
N CYS A 128 -16.85 -2.07 -5.66
CA CYS A 128 -17.91 -1.37 -4.93
C CYS A 128 -18.15 0.02 -5.53
N SER A 129 -19.40 0.44 -5.60
CA SER A 129 -19.85 1.63 -6.36
C SER A 129 -19.15 2.94 -6.01
N TYR A 130 -18.68 3.09 -4.78
CA TYR A 130 -17.99 4.28 -4.28
C TYR A 130 -16.45 4.11 -4.18
N CYS A 131 -15.94 2.91 -4.47
CA CYS A 131 -14.52 2.59 -4.20
C CYS A 131 -13.64 2.81 -5.42
N THR A 132 -12.61 3.63 -5.26
CA THR A 132 -11.62 3.93 -6.30
C THR A 132 -10.46 2.93 -6.36
N ILE A 133 -10.33 2.05 -5.37
CA ILE A 133 -9.18 1.14 -5.24
C ILE A 133 -8.97 0.23 -6.45
N PRO A 134 -9.99 -0.45 -7.01
CA PRO A 134 -9.81 -1.29 -8.20
C PRO A 134 -9.27 -0.51 -9.41
N PHE A 135 -9.65 0.76 -9.51
CA PHE A 135 -9.21 1.64 -10.59
C PHE A 135 -7.80 2.18 -10.38
N ALA A 136 -7.35 2.32 -9.12
CA ALA A 136 -6.03 2.81 -8.77
C ALA A 136 -4.98 1.70 -8.65
N ARG A 137 -5.38 0.54 -8.10
CA ARG A 137 -4.45 -0.54 -7.76
C ARG A 137 -4.62 -1.80 -8.59
N GLY A 138 -5.71 -1.89 -9.37
CA GLY A 138 -6.01 -3.04 -10.21
C GLY A 138 -6.57 -4.24 -9.43
N ARG A 139 -6.48 -5.40 -10.06
CA ARG A 139 -7.02 -6.65 -9.52
C ARG A 139 -6.28 -7.13 -8.29
N SER A 140 -6.97 -7.94 -7.50
CA SER A 140 -6.40 -8.62 -6.33
C SER A 140 -5.21 -9.49 -6.72
N ARG A 141 -4.10 -9.32 -6.01
CA ARG A 141 -2.86 -10.07 -6.16
C ARG A 141 -2.10 -10.13 -4.84
N ASN A 142 -1.28 -11.14 -4.68
CA ASN A 142 -0.56 -11.42 -3.44
C ASN A 142 0.84 -11.96 -3.72
N GLY A 143 1.68 -11.96 -2.69
CA GLY A 143 2.93 -12.70 -2.69
C GLY A 143 2.73 -14.16 -2.33
N THR A 144 3.76 -14.98 -2.46
CA THR A 144 3.74 -16.37 -2.00
C THR A 144 3.89 -16.44 -0.48
N ILE A 145 3.36 -17.49 0.14
CA ILE A 145 3.56 -17.78 1.57
C ILE A 145 5.05 -17.76 1.91
N ALA A 146 5.89 -18.41 1.10
CA ALA A 146 7.33 -18.45 1.33
C ALA A 146 7.95 -17.04 1.39
N SER A 147 7.54 -16.13 0.51
CA SER A 147 8.04 -14.75 0.53
C SER A 147 7.54 -13.96 1.74
N MET A 148 6.33 -14.22 2.21
CA MET A 148 5.78 -13.56 3.41
C MET A 148 6.46 -14.06 4.68
N VAL A 149 6.71 -15.37 4.79
CA VAL A 149 7.45 -15.97 5.90
C VAL A 149 8.86 -15.41 5.98
N LYS A 150 9.58 -15.35 4.84
CA LYS A 150 10.92 -14.76 4.79
C LYS A 150 10.96 -13.32 5.32
N GLN A 151 10.01 -12.49 4.92
CA GLN A 151 9.93 -11.11 5.44
C GLN A 151 9.60 -11.06 6.93
N ALA A 152 8.77 -11.97 7.44
CA ALA A 152 8.49 -12.05 8.87
C ALA A 152 9.72 -12.49 9.67
N GLU A 153 10.53 -13.42 9.13
CA GLU A 153 11.83 -13.83 9.70
C GLU A 153 12.84 -12.68 9.71
N GLU A 154 12.89 -11.87 8.64
CA GLU A 154 13.72 -10.67 8.57
C GLU A 154 13.32 -9.64 9.65
N VAL A 155 12.00 -9.46 9.88
CA VAL A 155 11.50 -8.60 10.97
C VAL A 155 11.94 -9.15 12.32
N ALA A 156 11.78 -10.46 12.55
CA ALA A 156 12.17 -11.12 13.80
C ALA A 156 13.67 -11.00 14.07
N SER A 157 14.52 -11.22 13.06
CA SER A 157 15.98 -11.13 13.16
C SER A 157 16.45 -9.70 13.48
N ASN A 158 15.71 -8.69 13.03
CA ASN A 158 15.95 -7.28 13.36
C ASN A 158 15.32 -6.85 14.70
N GLY A 159 14.82 -7.80 15.51
CA GLY A 159 14.28 -7.54 16.84
C GLY A 159 12.80 -7.12 16.87
N GLY A 160 12.12 -7.09 15.71
CA GLY A 160 10.69 -6.82 15.63
C GLY A 160 9.86 -7.88 16.35
N LYS A 161 8.79 -7.49 17.03
CA LYS A 161 7.96 -8.37 17.88
C LYS A 161 6.51 -8.45 17.44
N GLU A 162 6.01 -7.44 16.74
CA GLU A 162 4.62 -7.38 16.30
C GLU A 162 4.54 -7.06 14.81
N ILE A 163 3.78 -7.88 14.07
CA ILE A 163 3.49 -7.70 12.65
C ILE A 163 2.01 -7.49 12.45
N VAL A 164 1.65 -6.47 11.68
CA VAL A 164 0.30 -6.25 11.18
C VAL A 164 0.25 -6.68 9.71
N LEU A 165 -0.53 -7.71 9.40
CA LEU A 165 -0.78 -8.13 8.04
C LEU A 165 -1.65 -7.08 7.36
N THR A 166 -1.18 -6.52 6.27
CA THR A 166 -1.86 -5.44 5.56
C THR A 166 -2.16 -5.78 4.11
N GLY A 167 -3.22 -5.19 3.62
CA GLY A 167 -3.66 -5.31 2.24
C GLY A 167 -4.88 -4.45 2.02
N VAL A 168 -5.51 -4.59 0.89
CA VAL A 168 -6.82 -3.98 0.58
C VAL A 168 -7.93 -4.88 1.10
N ASN A 169 -7.84 -6.17 0.78
CA ASN A 169 -8.72 -7.23 1.24
C ASN A 169 -7.89 -8.51 1.39
N ILE A 170 -7.33 -8.71 2.57
CA ILE A 170 -6.35 -9.78 2.79
C ILE A 170 -6.96 -11.19 2.72
N GLY A 171 -8.27 -11.32 2.85
CA GLY A 171 -8.97 -12.59 2.65
C GLY A 171 -8.88 -13.12 1.20
N ASP A 172 -8.56 -12.25 0.25
CA ASP A 172 -8.27 -12.62 -1.14
C ASP A 172 -6.87 -13.21 -1.34
N PHE A 173 -6.08 -13.34 -0.29
CA PHE A 173 -4.74 -13.94 -0.37
C PHE A 173 -4.81 -15.33 -1.00
N GLY A 174 -3.92 -15.58 -1.95
CA GLY A 174 -3.82 -16.83 -2.67
C GLY A 174 -4.51 -16.85 -4.03
N LYS A 175 -5.38 -15.90 -4.35
CA LYS A 175 -6.05 -15.84 -5.67
C LYS A 175 -5.08 -15.85 -6.85
N SER A 176 -3.91 -15.23 -6.71
CA SER A 176 -2.89 -15.18 -7.77
C SER A 176 -1.85 -16.30 -7.69
N THR A 177 -1.75 -17.02 -6.58
CA THR A 177 -0.72 -18.04 -6.33
C THR A 177 -1.29 -19.45 -6.14
N GLY A 178 -2.61 -19.58 -5.95
CA GLY A 178 -3.26 -20.86 -5.63
C GLY A 178 -3.12 -21.30 -4.17
N GLU A 179 -2.56 -20.45 -3.32
CA GLU A 179 -2.45 -20.63 -1.87
C GLU A 179 -3.73 -20.14 -1.17
N THR A 180 -3.82 -20.23 0.15
CA THR A 180 -4.98 -19.76 0.91
C THR A 180 -4.56 -18.84 2.07
N PHE A 181 -5.50 -17.99 2.51
CA PHE A 181 -5.26 -17.12 3.67
C PHE A 181 -5.01 -17.93 4.95
N ILE A 182 -5.70 -19.05 5.13
CA ILE A 182 -5.49 -19.92 6.29
C ILE A 182 -4.09 -20.55 6.27
N ASP A 183 -3.58 -20.96 5.12
CA ASP A 183 -2.22 -21.50 5.02
C ASP A 183 -1.17 -20.43 5.32
N LEU A 184 -1.42 -19.19 4.89
CA LEU A 184 -0.56 -18.05 5.24
C LEU A 184 -0.46 -17.86 6.76
N ILE A 185 -1.62 -17.75 7.46
CA ILE A 185 -1.60 -17.49 8.91
C ILE A 185 -1.00 -18.66 9.69
N ARG A 186 -1.21 -19.89 9.23
CA ARG A 186 -0.57 -21.08 9.81
C ARG A 186 0.95 -21.08 9.63
N ALA A 187 1.42 -20.65 8.48
CA ALA A 187 2.85 -20.55 8.21
C ALA A 187 3.51 -19.44 9.05
N LEU A 188 2.87 -18.29 9.14
CA LEU A 188 3.36 -17.17 9.93
C LEU A 188 3.37 -17.46 11.43
N ASP A 189 2.40 -18.22 11.93
CA ASP A 189 2.35 -18.63 13.35
C ASP A 189 3.59 -19.44 13.80
N LYS A 190 4.26 -20.08 12.86
CA LYS A 190 5.48 -20.87 13.11
C LYS A 190 6.76 -20.02 13.14
N VAL A 191 6.72 -18.75 12.68
CA VAL A 191 7.89 -17.89 12.66
C VAL A 191 8.32 -17.54 14.07
N GLU A 192 9.53 -17.95 14.44
CA GLU A 192 10.08 -17.65 15.75
C GLU A 192 10.50 -16.18 15.87
N GLY A 193 10.43 -15.66 17.10
CA GLY A 193 10.82 -14.28 17.40
C GLY A 193 9.68 -13.27 17.29
N ILE A 194 8.63 -13.52 16.49
CA ILE A 194 7.41 -12.71 16.46
C ILE A 194 6.47 -13.15 17.57
N VAL A 195 6.07 -12.20 18.38
CA VAL A 195 5.19 -12.42 19.55
C VAL A 195 3.73 -12.21 19.18
N ARG A 196 3.44 -11.32 18.22
CA ARG A 196 2.06 -10.97 17.86
C ARG A 196 1.88 -10.68 16.39
N TYR A 197 0.82 -11.27 15.82
CA TYR A 197 0.27 -10.90 14.52
C TYR A 197 -1.09 -10.23 14.69
N ARG A 198 -1.39 -9.25 13.83
CA ARG A 198 -2.72 -8.66 13.68
C ARG A 198 -3.21 -8.78 12.26
N ILE A 199 -4.48 -9.06 12.11
CA ILE A 199 -5.19 -9.16 10.85
C ILE A 199 -5.84 -7.81 10.57
N SER A 200 -5.51 -7.18 9.43
CA SER A 200 -6.18 -5.94 9.01
C SER A 200 -7.40 -6.24 8.12
N SER A 201 -7.68 -5.38 7.16
CA SER A 201 -8.88 -5.39 6.33
C SER A 201 -9.19 -6.72 5.66
N ILE A 202 -10.24 -7.39 6.11
CA ILE A 202 -10.76 -8.63 5.54
C ILE A 202 -12.28 -8.53 5.41
N GLU A 203 -12.81 -8.84 4.23
CA GLU A 203 -14.26 -8.85 3.99
C GLU A 203 -14.92 -10.02 4.74
N PRO A 204 -16.16 -9.83 5.27
CA PRO A 204 -16.83 -10.83 6.10
C PRO A 204 -17.00 -12.19 5.42
N ASN A 205 -17.30 -12.19 4.12
CA ASN A 205 -17.51 -13.40 3.31
C ASN A 205 -16.22 -14.19 3.02
N LEU A 206 -15.06 -13.64 3.36
CA LEU A 206 -13.76 -14.29 3.21
C LEU A 206 -13.18 -14.76 4.55
N ILE A 207 -13.87 -14.50 5.64
CA ILE A 207 -13.52 -15.03 6.96
C ILE A 207 -14.18 -16.41 7.07
N THR A 208 -13.35 -17.46 7.06
CA THR A 208 -13.83 -18.83 7.25
C THR A 208 -13.86 -19.20 8.72
N ASP A 209 -14.74 -20.12 9.11
CA ASP A 209 -14.78 -20.68 10.48
C ASP A 209 -13.42 -21.23 10.88
N GLU A 210 -12.72 -21.89 9.95
CA GLU A 210 -11.37 -22.43 10.15
C GLU A 210 -10.37 -21.33 10.53
N ALA A 211 -10.46 -20.15 9.89
CA ALA A 211 -9.59 -19.01 10.21
C ALA A 211 -9.94 -18.41 11.57
N ILE A 212 -11.22 -18.36 11.93
CA ILE A 212 -11.70 -17.90 13.26
C ILE A 212 -11.17 -18.84 14.35
N ASP A 213 -11.39 -20.13 14.20
CA ASP A 213 -10.95 -21.15 15.16
C ASP A 213 -9.42 -21.14 15.34
N PHE A 214 -8.68 -21.03 14.23
CA PHE A 214 -7.23 -20.92 14.27
C PHE A 214 -6.78 -19.68 15.07
N VAL A 215 -7.33 -18.52 14.77
CA VAL A 215 -6.97 -17.26 15.45
C VAL A 215 -7.37 -17.31 16.94
N ALA A 216 -8.50 -17.89 17.26
CA ALA A 216 -8.95 -18.06 18.65
C ALA A 216 -8.01 -18.97 19.48
N CYS A 217 -7.41 -19.98 18.85
CA CYS A 217 -6.51 -20.93 19.51
C CYS A 217 -5.04 -20.52 19.47
N SER A 218 -4.65 -19.64 18.53
CA SER A 218 -3.28 -19.20 18.38
C SER A 218 -2.80 -18.34 19.55
N ARG A 219 -1.57 -18.54 19.97
CA ARG A 219 -0.92 -17.68 20.98
C ARG A 219 -0.30 -16.41 20.40
N ARG A 220 -0.10 -16.38 19.07
CA ARG A 220 0.57 -15.27 18.39
C ARG A 220 -0.38 -14.39 17.63
N PHE A 221 -1.49 -14.91 17.10
CA PHE A 221 -2.50 -14.09 16.46
C PHE A 221 -3.40 -13.42 17.51
N ALA A 222 -3.50 -12.08 17.41
CA ALA A 222 -4.46 -11.36 18.24
C ALA A 222 -5.90 -11.75 17.83
N PRO A 223 -6.79 -12.06 18.79
CA PRO A 223 -8.20 -12.40 18.52
C PRO A 223 -8.98 -11.14 18.11
N HIS A 224 -8.60 -10.55 16.98
CA HIS A 224 -9.13 -9.29 16.47
C HIS A 224 -9.07 -9.27 14.96
N PHE A 225 -10.19 -8.97 14.33
CA PHE A 225 -10.31 -8.72 12.89
C PHE A 225 -10.75 -7.29 12.66
N HIS A 226 -10.15 -6.63 11.67
CA HIS A 226 -10.68 -5.38 11.13
C HIS A 226 -11.53 -5.73 9.92
N ILE A 227 -12.84 -5.62 10.07
CA ILE A 227 -13.84 -5.98 9.06
C ILE A 227 -14.47 -4.70 8.55
N PRO A 228 -14.02 -4.15 7.39
CA PRO A 228 -14.67 -3.01 6.79
C PRO A 228 -16.05 -3.42 6.28
N VAL A 229 -17.06 -2.63 6.56
CA VAL A 229 -18.41 -2.84 6.06
C VAL A 229 -18.57 -2.04 4.77
N SER A 230 -18.57 -2.73 3.64
CA SER A 230 -18.66 -2.15 2.30
C SER A 230 -19.65 -2.94 1.46
N TYR A 231 -20.92 -2.89 1.82
CA TYR A 231 -21.95 -3.61 1.09
C TYR A 231 -22.59 -2.73 0.02
N THR A 232 -22.85 -3.31 -1.14
CA THR A 232 -23.58 -2.64 -2.23
C THR A 232 -25.05 -2.36 -1.88
N HIS A 233 -25.60 -3.05 -0.89
CA HIS A 233 -26.97 -2.93 -0.41
C HIS A 233 -27.09 -2.23 0.94
N LEU A 234 -26.01 -2.02 1.67
CA LEU A 234 -25.94 -1.15 2.84
C LEU A 234 -25.28 0.16 2.43
N ARG A 235 -25.78 1.26 2.92
CA ARG A 235 -25.13 2.55 2.76
C ARG A 235 -23.79 2.50 3.47
N ALA A 236 -22.72 2.64 2.72
CA ALA A 236 -21.35 2.55 3.24
C ALA A 236 -21.00 3.60 4.30
N HIS A 237 -21.89 4.52 4.60
CA HIS A 237 -21.73 5.65 5.50
C HIS A 237 -22.97 5.89 6.35
N GLU A 238 -23.68 4.84 6.70
CA GLU A 238 -24.70 4.94 7.72
C GLU A 238 -24.05 5.38 9.01
N THR A 239 -24.37 6.57 9.45
CA THR A 239 -24.02 7.09 10.76
C THR A 239 -25.16 6.72 11.73
N LEU A 240 -24.89 6.85 13.04
CA LEU A 240 -25.96 6.66 14.05
C LEU A 240 -27.18 7.54 13.82
N SER A 241 -27.07 8.61 13.01
CA SER A 241 -28.18 9.47 12.62
C SER A 241 -28.97 8.94 11.41
N ASP A 242 -28.47 7.91 10.72
CA ASP A 242 -29.11 7.29 9.55
C ASP A 242 -29.86 6.01 9.95
N LEU A 243 -29.71 5.55 11.20
CA LEU A 243 -30.40 4.45 11.84
C LEU A 243 -31.49 4.97 12.75
#